data_b4fa354a40fb40339e0af7974507619a
#
_entry.id   b4fa354a40fb40339e0af7974507619a
#
_cell.length_a   1.000
_cell.length_b   1.000
_cell.length_c   1.000
_cell.angle_alpha   90.00
_cell.angle_beta   90.00
_cell.angle_gamma   90.00
#
_symmetry.space_group_name_H-M   'P 1'
#
loop_
_entity.id
_entity.type
_entity.pdbx_description
1 polymer ?
#
loop_
_entity_poly.entity_id
_entity_poly.type
_entity_poly.pdbx_seq_one_letter_code
_entity_poly.pdbx_strand_id
1 'polypeptide(L)'
;MTSILYSGGDIFDGTGELLKGHAVLVDDDTIKDVAPAEKFSDYQGERVDTSGGTLMPGIADCHVHLVYKGEADPRSSIEGVNPGEITLRVLENAQLSLKSGITAVRDCGGREYLEFPVRDACNSGRFFGPNIMASGKMICMTGGHGNRNGRIADGCDEVVKAVREQIHAGSDLIKIMATGGVMTPRVNPEDAHYSAEEMNAGVSEAKRFHKTSASHAQGAEGIMNAVKAGITSIEHGIFMDQECLDAMMERGTY
;
A
#
# COMPACT_ATOMS: atom_id res chain seq x y z
N MET A 1 -3.27 14.99 27.88
CA MET A 1 -4.23 14.86 26.77
C MET A 1 -4.34 16.21 26.10
N THR A 2 -4.04 16.26 24.83
CA THR A 2 -4.14 17.50 24.03
C THR A 2 -5.43 17.42 23.24
N SER A 3 -6.34 18.36 23.49
CA SER A 3 -7.63 18.45 22.81
C SER A 3 -7.58 19.66 21.86
N ILE A 4 -7.88 19.44 20.58
CA ILE A 4 -7.82 20.48 19.54
C ILE A 4 -9.15 20.51 18.79
N LEU A 5 -9.71 21.71 18.61
CA LEU A 5 -10.90 21.93 17.80
C LEU A 5 -10.53 22.56 16.46
N TYR A 6 -10.83 21.86 15.37
CA TYR A 6 -10.69 22.36 13.99
C TYR A 6 -12.03 22.93 13.52
N SER A 7 -12.06 24.20 13.08
CA SER A 7 -13.31 24.86 12.70
C SER A 7 -13.09 26.00 11.70
N GLY A 8 -14.15 26.42 11.01
CA GLY A 8 -14.15 27.55 10.09
C GLY A 8 -14.17 27.18 8.60
N GLY A 9 -13.60 26.04 8.22
CA GLY A 9 -13.65 25.50 6.87
C GLY A 9 -14.76 24.48 6.66
N ASP A 10 -14.87 23.97 5.44
CA ASP A 10 -15.71 22.83 5.12
C ASP A 10 -15.06 21.52 5.63
N ILE A 11 -15.85 20.48 5.86
CA ILE A 11 -15.35 19.16 6.26
C ILE A 11 -15.82 18.14 5.22
N PHE A 12 -14.88 17.45 4.60
CA PHE A 12 -15.14 16.25 3.81
C PHE A 12 -14.97 15.02 4.71
N ASP A 13 -16.03 14.24 4.86
CA ASP A 13 -16.05 13.13 5.85
C ASP A 13 -15.47 11.81 5.33
N GLY A 14 -15.08 11.76 4.04
CA GLY A 14 -14.56 10.56 3.38
C GLY A 14 -15.64 9.63 2.82
N THR A 15 -16.93 9.90 3.08
CA THR A 15 -18.06 9.11 2.54
C THR A 15 -18.70 9.73 1.29
N GLY A 16 -18.27 10.94 0.94
CA GLY A 16 -18.83 11.73 -0.16
C GLY A 16 -19.62 12.95 0.32
N GLU A 17 -19.82 13.10 1.62
CA GLU A 17 -20.55 14.22 2.22
C GLU A 17 -19.59 15.41 2.48
N LEU A 18 -20.06 16.62 2.15
CA LEU A 18 -19.40 17.88 2.47
C LEU A 18 -20.21 18.60 3.56
N LEU A 19 -19.69 18.58 4.78
CA LEU A 19 -20.34 19.19 5.94
C LEU A 19 -19.94 20.64 6.07
N LYS A 20 -20.89 21.56 5.89
CA LYS A 20 -20.68 23.01 6.07
C LYS A 20 -21.08 23.43 7.48
N GLY A 21 -20.34 24.41 8.04
CA GLY A 21 -20.64 24.94 9.38
C GLY A 21 -20.43 23.92 10.50
N HIS A 22 -19.66 22.88 10.27
CA HIS A 22 -19.27 21.87 11.27
C HIS A 22 -17.86 22.12 11.78
N ALA A 23 -17.54 21.46 12.90
CA ALA A 23 -16.21 21.43 13.49
C ALA A 23 -15.85 20.01 13.90
N VAL A 24 -14.53 19.75 13.99
CA VAL A 24 -13.98 18.45 14.40
C VAL A 24 -13.20 18.65 15.69
N LEU A 25 -13.59 17.93 16.74
CA LEU A 25 -12.86 17.83 17.99
C LEU A 25 -11.98 16.60 17.99
N VAL A 26 -10.68 16.80 18.20
CA VAL A 26 -9.69 15.71 18.27
C VAL A 26 -9.09 15.71 19.68
N ASP A 27 -9.10 14.54 20.33
CA ASP A 27 -8.40 14.30 21.59
C ASP A 27 -7.21 13.38 21.30
N ASP A 28 -5.99 13.88 21.51
CA ASP A 28 -4.73 13.23 21.17
C ASP A 28 -4.71 12.75 19.70
N ASP A 29 -4.95 11.48 19.43
CA ASP A 29 -4.93 10.83 18.10
C ASP A 29 -6.32 10.36 17.62
N THR A 30 -7.38 10.75 18.34
CA THR A 30 -8.72 10.24 18.09
C THR A 30 -9.70 11.36 17.77
N ILE A 31 -10.42 11.23 16.65
CA ILE A 31 -11.57 12.10 16.36
C ILE A 31 -12.67 11.78 17.37
N LYS A 32 -12.93 12.72 18.26
CA LYS A 32 -13.91 12.56 19.34
C LYS A 32 -15.33 12.93 18.91
N ASP A 33 -15.44 13.97 18.11
CA ASP A 33 -16.75 14.48 17.71
C ASP A 33 -16.66 15.27 16.41
N VAL A 34 -17.66 15.13 15.56
CA VAL A 34 -17.88 15.93 14.36
C VAL A 34 -19.31 16.45 14.43
N ALA A 35 -19.49 17.75 14.64
CA ALA A 35 -20.81 18.33 14.88
C ALA A 35 -20.89 19.79 14.41
N PRO A 36 -22.12 20.38 14.32
CA PRO A 36 -22.28 21.80 14.05
C PRO A 36 -21.40 22.65 14.99
N ALA A 37 -20.74 23.66 14.44
CA ALA A 37 -19.72 24.45 15.16
C ALA A 37 -20.29 25.14 16.42
N GLU A 38 -21.59 25.43 16.45
CA GLU A 38 -22.29 26.03 17.59
C GLU A 38 -22.22 25.14 18.85
N LYS A 39 -22.16 23.81 18.69
CA LYS A 39 -22.00 22.85 19.80
C LYS A 39 -20.74 23.12 20.62
N PHE A 40 -19.73 23.70 19.99
CA PHE A 40 -18.43 23.96 20.58
C PHE A 40 -18.20 25.44 20.94
N SER A 41 -19.28 26.25 21.04
CA SER A 41 -19.18 27.68 21.40
C SER A 41 -18.38 27.92 22.67
N ASP A 42 -18.60 27.10 23.70
CA ASP A 42 -17.98 27.21 25.03
C ASP A 42 -16.65 26.43 25.15
N TYR A 43 -16.12 25.86 24.06
CA TYR A 43 -14.86 25.14 24.10
C TYR A 43 -13.69 26.11 24.40
N GLN A 44 -12.91 25.80 25.44
CA GLN A 44 -11.81 26.65 25.95
C GLN A 44 -10.41 26.11 25.60
N GLY A 45 -10.33 25.00 24.87
CA GLY A 45 -9.04 24.41 24.43
C GLY A 45 -8.44 25.07 23.21
N GLU A 46 -7.40 24.46 22.66
CA GLU A 46 -6.74 24.89 21.44
C GLU A 46 -7.70 24.84 20.26
N ARG A 47 -7.70 25.90 19.44
CA ARG A 47 -8.49 25.98 18.19
C ARG A 47 -7.57 26.20 17.01
N VAL A 48 -7.85 25.43 15.94
CA VAL A 48 -7.22 25.62 14.64
C VAL A 48 -8.27 26.16 13.67
N ASP A 49 -8.01 27.35 13.13
CA ASP A 49 -8.84 27.94 12.09
C ASP A 49 -8.54 27.29 10.74
N THR A 50 -9.55 26.65 10.15
CA THR A 50 -9.49 26.02 8.83
C THR A 50 -10.24 26.82 7.77
N SER A 51 -10.59 28.08 8.04
CA SER A 51 -11.32 28.96 7.13
C SER A 51 -10.64 29.06 5.75
N GLY A 52 -11.44 28.94 4.70
CA GLY A 52 -10.96 28.96 3.33
C GLY A 52 -10.35 27.64 2.82
N GLY A 53 -10.34 26.61 3.65
CA GLY A 53 -9.90 25.27 3.32
C GLY A 53 -10.97 24.21 3.57
N THR A 54 -10.61 22.95 3.28
CA THR A 54 -11.42 21.79 3.60
C THR A 54 -10.62 20.84 4.47
N LEU A 55 -11.13 20.51 5.65
CA LEU A 55 -10.60 19.46 6.49
C LEU A 55 -11.09 18.12 5.95
N MET A 56 -10.17 17.17 5.75
CA MET A 56 -10.49 15.86 5.18
C MET A 56 -9.64 14.76 5.85
N PRO A 57 -10.05 13.49 5.77
CA PRO A 57 -9.17 12.37 6.13
C PRO A 57 -7.88 12.41 5.33
N GLY A 58 -6.78 11.95 5.94
CA GLY A 58 -5.53 11.79 5.21
C GLY A 58 -5.67 10.81 4.06
N ILE A 59 -4.97 11.07 2.96
CA ILE A 59 -4.98 10.21 1.77
C ILE A 59 -4.13 8.96 2.06
N ALA A 60 -4.63 7.80 1.62
CA ALA A 60 -3.86 6.56 1.60
C ALA A 60 -3.40 6.26 0.18
N ASP A 61 -2.08 6.06 -0.01
CA ASP A 61 -1.53 5.53 -1.25
C ASP A 61 -1.29 4.02 -1.10
N CYS A 62 -2.11 3.24 -1.79
CA CYS A 62 -2.11 1.78 -1.67
C CYS A 62 -1.07 1.08 -2.54
N HIS A 63 -0.25 1.80 -3.32
CA HIS A 63 0.79 1.18 -4.13
C HIS A 63 2.02 2.06 -4.30
N VAL A 64 2.94 1.94 -3.40
CA VAL A 64 4.25 2.60 -3.49
C VAL A 64 5.40 1.59 -3.48
N HIS A 65 6.56 2.05 -3.90
CA HIS A 65 7.86 1.40 -3.71
C HIS A 65 8.81 2.46 -3.16
N LEU A 66 8.89 2.57 -1.84
CA LEU A 66 9.64 3.65 -1.18
C LEU A 66 11.15 3.63 -1.47
N VAL A 67 11.67 2.51 -1.96
CA VAL A 67 13.08 2.38 -2.37
C VAL A 67 13.42 3.15 -3.65
N TYR A 68 12.41 3.47 -4.49
CA TYR A 68 12.61 4.18 -5.75
C TYR A 68 12.34 5.68 -5.60
N LYS A 69 12.94 6.47 -6.49
CA LYS A 69 12.55 7.85 -6.78
C LYS A 69 11.80 7.86 -8.11
N GLY A 70 11.16 8.94 -8.46
CA GLY A 70 10.42 9.09 -9.72
C GLY A 70 11.34 9.30 -10.95
N GLU A 71 12.42 8.50 -11.08
CA GLU A 71 13.34 8.59 -12.20
C GLU A 71 12.84 7.83 -13.42
N ALA A 72 13.38 8.19 -14.60
CA ALA A 72 13.06 7.52 -15.86
C ALA A 72 13.49 6.03 -15.88
N ASP A 73 14.56 5.66 -15.17
CA ASP A 73 14.97 4.27 -14.92
C ASP A 73 15.10 4.02 -13.42
N PRO A 74 14.02 3.65 -12.74
CA PRO A 74 14.04 3.38 -11.30
C PRO A 74 15.01 2.26 -10.90
N ARG A 75 15.29 1.31 -11.80
CA ARG A 75 16.15 0.16 -11.49
C ARG A 75 17.61 0.57 -11.32
N SER A 76 18.10 1.46 -12.19
CA SER A 76 19.47 1.96 -12.10
C SER A 76 19.69 2.76 -10.80
N SER A 77 18.63 3.32 -10.25
CA SER A 77 18.68 4.15 -9.05
C SER A 77 19.01 3.38 -7.76
N ILE A 78 18.85 2.06 -7.77
CA ILE A 78 19.14 1.20 -6.60
C ILE A 78 20.25 0.18 -6.84
N GLU A 79 20.68 -0.01 -8.10
CA GLU A 79 21.72 -0.98 -8.45
C GLU A 79 23.09 -0.48 -7.96
N GLY A 80 23.79 -1.31 -7.17
CA GLY A 80 25.07 -0.94 -6.59
C GLY A 80 25.04 0.09 -5.45
N VAL A 81 23.88 0.60 -5.10
CA VAL A 81 23.73 1.57 -4.00
C VAL A 81 23.85 0.87 -2.65
N ASN A 82 24.54 1.52 -1.71
CA ASN A 82 24.72 1.02 -0.35
C ASN A 82 23.35 0.84 0.36
N PRO A 83 23.13 -0.29 1.07
CA PRO A 83 21.87 -0.52 1.80
C PRO A 83 21.48 0.61 2.75
N GLY A 84 22.42 1.19 3.48
CA GLY A 84 22.15 2.33 4.38
C GLY A 84 21.63 3.56 3.64
N GLU A 85 22.16 3.84 2.43
CA GLU A 85 21.69 4.94 1.60
C GLU A 85 20.27 4.69 1.08
N ILE A 86 19.96 3.44 0.71
CA ILE A 86 18.59 3.06 0.33
C ILE A 86 17.64 3.25 1.51
N THR A 87 18.01 2.81 2.72
CA THR A 87 17.17 3.01 3.91
C THR A 87 16.91 4.49 4.20
N LEU A 88 17.92 5.37 4.05
CA LEU A 88 17.73 6.82 4.18
C LEU A 88 16.80 7.37 3.10
N ARG A 89 16.90 6.89 1.86
CA ARG A 89 15.99 7.24 0.76
C ARG A 89 14.55 6.81 1.05
N VAL A 90 14.35 5.60 1.59
CA VAL A 90 13.01 5.15 2.02
C VAL A 90 12.41 6.10 3.04
N LEU A 91 13.21 6.56 4.03
CA LEU A 91 12.75 7.54 5.02
C LEU A 91 12.43 8.89 4.36
N GLU A 92 13.31 9.38 3.47
CA GLU A 92 13.08 10.62 2.71
C GLU A 92 11.76 10.56 1.92
N ASN A 93 11.54 9.46 1.17
CA ASN A 93 10.33 9.28 0.37
C ASN A 93 9.08 9.17 1.25
N ALA A 94 9.16 8.47 2.38
CA ALA A 94 8.06 8.40 3.35
C ALA A 94 7.70 9.78 3.90
N GLN A 95 8.70 10.60 4.26
CA GLN A 95 8.49 11.96 4.73
C GLN A 95 7.92 12.89 3.65
N LEU A 96 8.35 12.73 2.39
CA LEU A 96 7.78 13.46 1.26
C LEU A 96 6.32 13.09 1.02
N SER A 97 5.96 11.81 1.12
CA SER A 97 4.57 11.35 1.03
C SER A 97 3.70 12.04 2.09
N LEU A 98 4.13 12.04 3.35
CA LEU A 98 3.37 12.71 4.41
C LEU A 98 3.24 14.21 4.20
N LYS A 99 4.32 14.89 3.78
CA LYS A 99 4.28 16.33 3.44
C LYS A 99 3.33 16.66 2.28
N SER A 100 3.05 15.67 1.43
CA SER A 100 2.09 15.81 0.32
C SER A 100 0.64 15.48 0.71
N GLY A 101 0.37 15.22 2.01
CA GLY A 101 -0.97 14.87 2.51
C GLY A 101 -1.29 13.36 2.50
N ILE A 102 -0.31 12.51 2.14
CA ILE A 102 -0.47 11.05 2.18
C ILE A 102 -0.08 10.56 3.57
N THR A 103 -1.08 10.22 4.37
CA THR A 103 -0.90 9.85 5.78
C THR A 103 -0.71 8.34 5.99
N ALA A 104 -1.01 7.53 4.98
CA ALA A 104 -0.78 6.10 4.98
C ALA A 104 -0.25 5.64 3.62
N VAL A 105 0.70 4.69 3.62
CA VAL A 105 1.22 4.08 2.39
C VAL A 105 1.28 2.56 2.53
N ARG A 106 1.03 1.87 1.40
CA ARG A 106 1.26 0.44 1.28
C ARG A 106 2.42 0.20 0.32
N ASP A 107 3.60 -0.15 0.87
CA ASP A 107 4.77 -0.52 0.07
C ASP A 107 4.60 -1.94 -0.50
N CYS A 108 4.50 -2.00 -1.82
CA CYS A 108 4.25 -3.22 -2.59
C CYS A 108 5.53 -3.91 -3.06
N GLY A 109 6.67 -3.60 -2.46
CA GLY A 109 7.91 -4.31 -2.71
C GLY A 109 9.15 -3.45 -2.50
N GLY A 110 9.98 -3.85 -1.55
CA GLY A 110 11.25 -3.24 -1.23
C GLY A 110 12.45 -4.07 -1.72
N ARG A 111 13.65 -3.64 -1.30
CA ARG A 111 14.89 -4.37 -1.53
C ARG A 111 15.45 -4.83 -0.19
N GLU A 112 15.67 -6.14 -0.03
CA GLU A 112 16.32 -6.73 1.14
C GLU A 112 15.69 -6.30 2.49
N TYR A 113 14.37 -6.01 2.49
CA TYR A 113 13.62 -5.55 3.67
C TYR A 113 14.12 -4.21 4.25
N LEU A 114 14.78 -3.37 3.46
CA LEU A 114 15.35 -2.10 3.90
C LEU A 114 14.29 -1.07 4.28
N GLU A 115 13.04 -1.26 3.84
CA GLU A 115 11.88 -0.45 4.21
C GLU A 115 11.34 -0.79 5.62
N PHE A 116 11.58 -1.99 6.15
CA PHE A 116 11.02 -2.41 7.44
C PHE A 116 11.51 -1.57 8.62
N PRO A 117 12.81 -1.28 8.77
CA PRO A 117 13.28 -0.38 9.83
C PRO A 117 12.66 1.02 9.76
N VAL A 118 12.38 1.53 8.55
CA VAL A 118 11.73 2.83 8.35
C VAL A 118 10.25 2.76 8.73
N ARG A 119 9.54 1.72 8.28
CA ARG A 119 8.17 1.44 8.69
C ARG A 119 8.06 1.45 10.22
N ASP A 120 8.87 0.65 10.89
CA ASP A 120 8.82 0.51 12.34
C ASP A 120 9.14 1.83 13.05
N ALA A 121 10.06 2.61 12.49
CA ALA A 121 10.43 3.90 13.04
C ALA A 121 9.34 4.97 12.85
N CYS A 122 8.66 4.99 11.70
CA CYS A 122 7.53 5.89 11.45
C CYS A 122 6.30 5.46 12.25
N ASN A 123 5.91 4.18 12.20
CA ASN A 123 4.72 3.68 12.89
C ASN A 123 4.82 3.79 14.42
N SER A 124 6.03 3.77 14.98
CA SER A 124 6.24 4.01 16.43
C SER A 124 6.35 5.49 16.79
N GLY A 125 6.24 6.41 15.83
CA GLY A 125 6.40 7.86 16.06
C GLY A 125 7.85 8.30 16.34
N ARG A 126 8.84 7.41 16.21
CA ARG A 126 10.25 7.75 16.41
C ARG A 126 10.78 8.66 15.31
N PHE A 127 10.27 8.51 14.09
CA PHE A 127 10.52 9.41 12.98
C PHE A 127 9.21 9.92 12.40
N PHE A 128 9.22 11.16 11.95
CA PHE A 128 8.11 11.75 11.24
C PHE A 128 7.92 11.07 9.88
N GLY A 129 6.74 10.53 9.62
CA GLY A 129 6.39 9.80 8.40
C GLY A 129 4.94 9.33 8.44
N PRO A 130 4.41 8.79 7.33
CA PRO A 130 3.06 8.21 7.27
C PRO A 130 3.02 6.88 8.03
N ASN A 131 1.82 6.35 8.24
CA ASN A 131 1.66 4.94 8.56
C ASN A 131 2.09 4.09 7.37
N ILE A 132 2.98 3.12 7.58
CA ILE A 132 3.53 2.29 6.52
C ILE A 132 3.11 0.84 6.74
N MET A 133 2.54 0.22 5.71
CA MET A 133 2.45 -1.24 5.56
C MET A 133 3.44 -1.65 4.48
N ALA A 134 4.20 -2.74 4.71
CA ALA A 134 5.23 -3.18 3.78
C ALA A 134 5.14 -4.68 3.49
N SER A 135 5.26 -5.03 2.21
CA SER A 135 5.20 -6.43 1.77
C SER A 135 6.55 -7.15 1.85
N GLY A 136 7.66 -6.42 1.95
CA GLY A 136 8.98 -7.01 1.79
C GLY A 136 9.29 -7.34 0.33
N LYS A 137 9.82 -8.53 0.06
CA LYS A 137 10.14 -8.95 -1.32
C LYS A 137 8.89 -9.41 -2.05
N MET A 138 8.69 -8.91 -3.26
CA MET A 138 7.67 -9.43 -4.18
C MET A 138 7.96 -10.89 -4.52
N ILE A 139 6.96 -11.75 -4.52
CA ILE A 139 7.10 -13.14 -4.97
C ILE A 139 6.91 -13.16 -6.49
N CYS A 140 7.88 -13.70 -7.22
CA CYS A 140 7.89 -13.74 -8.68
C CYS A 140 8.50 -15.06 -9.19
N MET A 141 8.11 -15.47 -10.40
CA MET A 141 8.69 -16.65 -11.04
C MET A 141 10.09 -16.38 -11.59
N THR A 142 10.83 -17.42 -11.91
CA THR A 142 12.11 -17.34 -12.61
C THR A 142 11.98 -16.53 -13.91
N GLY A 143 12.77 -15.48 -14.05
CA GLY A 143 12.75 -14.58 -15.20
C GLY A 143 11.52 -13.66 -15.29
N GLY A 144 10.60 -13.74 -14.33
CA GLY A 144 9.37 -12.95 -14.32
C GLY A 144 9.58 -11.50 -13.92
N HIS A 145 8.49 -10.73 -13.93
CA HIS A 145 8.50 -9.32 -13.52
C HIS A 145 8.88 -9.18 -12.05
N GLY A 146 9.77 -8.24 -11.74
CA GLY A 146 10.27 -8.01 -10.39
C GLY A 146 11.41 -8.93 -9.94
N ASN A 147 11.88 -9.86 -10.78
CA ASN A 147 12.86 -10.91 -10.43
C ASN A 147 14.18 -10.41 -9.82
N ARG A 148 14.60 -9.17 -10.08
CA ARG A 148 15.88 -8.61 -9.58
C ARG A 148 15.89 -8.37 -8.08
N ASN A 149 14.77 -7.95 -7.51
CA ASN A 149 14.63 -7.61 -6.09
C ASN A 149 13.64 -8.51 -5.37
N GLY A 150 12.88 -9.30 -6.11
CA GLY A 150 11.88 -10.22 -5.59
C GLY A 150 12.46 -11.50 -5.02
N ARG A 151 11.60 -12.29 -4.41
CA ARG A 151 11.86 -13.68 -4.02
C ARG A 151 11.38 -14.58 -5.18
N ILE A 152 12.30 -15.20 -5.87
CA ILE A 152 11.99 -16.14 -6.96
C ILE A 152 11.41 -17.43 -6.37
N ALA A 153 10.25 -17.85 -6.89
CA ALA A 153 9.56 -19.06 -6.47
C ALA A 153 8.83 -19.67 -7.66
N ASP A 154 9.09 -20.92 -7.97
CA ASP A 154 8.45 -21.66 -9.05
C ASP A 154 7.76 -22.89 -8.47
N GLY A 155 6.50 -23.11 -8.85
CA GLY A 155 5.65 -24.17 -8.32
C GLY A 155 5.09 -23.90 -6.92
N CYS A 156 4.03 -24.62 -6.58
CA CYS A 156 3.24 -24.38 -5.34
C CYS A 156 4.08 -24.42 -4.06
N ASP A 157 4.99 -25.39 -3.94
CA ASP A 157 5.79 -25.57 -2.73
C ASP A 157 6.75 -24.40 -2.48
N GLU A 158 7.42 -23.90 -3.53
CA GLU A 158 8.30 -22.73 -3.42
C GLU A 158 7.51 -21.44 -3.19
N VAL A 159 6.33 -21.29 -3.78
CA VAL A 159 5.45 -20.14 -3.51
C VAL A 159 5.01 -20.13 -2.04
N VAL A 160 4.57 -21.26 -1.48
CA VAL A 160 4.24 -21.40 -0.05
C VAL A 160 5.44 -21.05 0.84
N LYS A 161 6.62 -21.55 0.49
CA LYS A 161 7.86 -21.27 1.22
C LYS A 161 8.20 -19.77 1.15
N ALA A 162 8.10 -19.15 -0.02
CA ALA A 162 8.33 -17.72 -0.20
C ALA A 162 7.37 -16.87 0.65
N VAL A 163 6.08 -17.23 0.72
CA VAL A 163 5.11 -16.55 1.60
C VAL A 163 5.55 -16.64 3.06
N ARG A 164 5.94 -17.82 3.54
CA ARG A 164 6.42 -18.02 4.93
C ARG A 164 7.68 -17.21 5.21
N GLU A 165 8.60 -17.11 4.26
CA GLU A 165 9.82 -16.29 4.37
C GLU A 165 9.46 -14.80 4.54
N GLN A 166 8.49 -14.25 3.76
CA GLN A 166 8.04 -12.87 3.93
C GLN A 166 7.40 -12.65 5.29
N ILE A 167 6.52 -13.57 5.73
CA ILE A 167 5.87 -13.49 7.04
C ILE A 167 6.92 -13.55 8.17
N HIS A 168 7.88 -14.44 8.07
CA HIS A 168 8.97 -14.55 9.06
C HIS A 168 9.83 -13.29 9.13
N ALA A 169 10.05 -12.63 7.99
CA ALA A 169 10.77 -11.35 7.91
C ALA A 169 9.97 -10.18 8.53
N GLY A 170 8.66 -10.34 8.76
CA GLY A 170 7.81 -9.33 9.37
C GLY A 170 6.95 -8.53 8.39
N SER A 171 6.61 -9.09 7.21
CA SER A 171 5.73 -8.42 6.25
C SER A 171 4.31 -8.20 6.80
N ASP A 172 3.69 -7.10 6.42
CA ASP A 172 2.30 -6.77 6.77
C ASP A 172 1.30 -7.40 5.81
N LEU A 173 1.71 -7.57 4.55
CA LEU A 173 0.94 -8.20 3.47
C LEU A 173 1.87 -9.01 2.57
N ILE A 174 1.28 -9.81 1.68
CA ILE A 174 2.01 -10.60 0.69
C ILE A 174 1.80 -9.99 -0.69
N LYS A 175 2.89 -9.75 -1.45
CA LYS A 175 2.86 -9.28 -2.83
C LYS A 175 3.30 -10.39 -3.78
N ILE A 176 2.44 -10.72 -4.77
CA ILE A 176 2.71 -11.74 -5.80
C ILE A 176 2.61 -11.11 -7.19
N MET A 177 3.51 -11.47 -8.09
CA MET A 177 3.56 -10.94 -9.45
C MET A 177 2.85 -11.93 -10.38
N ALA A 178 1.54 -11.76 -10.56
CA ALA A 178 0.71 -12.70 -11.35
C ALA A 178 0.96 -12.61 -12.87
N THR A 179 1.45 -11.47 -13.36
CA THR A 179 1.74 -11.26 -14.77
C THR A 179 3.11 -10.66 -15.02
N GLY A 180 3.47 -10.57 -16.28
CA GLY A 180 4.55 -9.71 -16.74
C GLY A 180 4.31 -8.23 -16.45
N GLY A 181 5.27 -7.39 -16.84
CA GLY A 181 5.19 -5.96 -16.61
C GLY A 181 6.18 -5.18 -17.46
N VAL A 182 5.87 -3.91 -17.70
CA VAL A 182 6.60 -3.04 -18.66
C VAL A 182 8.04 -2.75 -18.26
N MET A 183 8.39 -2.84 -16.98
CA MET A 183 9.73 -2.49 -16.50
C MET A 183 10.74 -3.63 -16.58
N THR A 184 10.34 -4.85 -16.93
CA THR A 184 11.25 -6.00 -17.05
C THR A 184 11.48 -6.31 -18.51
N PRO A 185 12.71 -6.22 -19.03
CA PRO A 185 13.00 -6.52 -20.43
C PRO A 185 12.59 -7.95 -20.81
N ARG A 186 12.02 -8.13 -22.01
CA ARG A 186 11.59 -9.41 -22.57
C ARG A 186 10.45 -10.10 -21.83
N VAL A 187 9.70 -9.35 -21.05
CA VAL A 187 8.53 -9.84 -20.33
C VAL A 187 7.31 -9.10 -20.86
N ASN A 188 6.31 -9.84 -21.35
CA ASN A 188 5.07 -9.24 -21.83
C ASN A 188 4.11 -9.01 -20.65
N PRO A 189 3.55 -7.80 -20.49
CA PRO A 189 2.60 -7.50 -19.41
C PRO A 189 1.33 -8.34 -19.42
N GLU A 190 0.93 -8.87 -20.56
CA GLU A 190 -0.29 -9.68 -20.71
C GLU A 190 -0.10 -11.15 -20.31
N ASP A 191 1.16 -11.66 -20.29
CA ASP A 191 1.43 -13.06 -20.00
C ASP A 191 1.20 -13.38 -18.52
N ALA A 192 0.40 -14.42 -18.24
CA ALA A 192 0.27 -14.96 -16.89
C ALA A 192 1.58 -15.63 -16.46
N HIS A 193 2.11 -15.23 -15.32
CA HIS A 193 3.37 -15.74 -14.75
C HIS A 193 3.16 -16.91 -13.80
N TYR A 194 2.02 -16.92 -13.12
CA TYR A 194 1.62 -17.99 -12.22
C TYR A 194 0.33 -18.65 -12.70
N SER A 195 0.28 -19.95 -12.60
CA SER A 195 -0.93 -20.73 -12.78
C SER A 195 -1.95 -20.45 -11.66
N ALA A 196 -3.19 -20.87 -11.89
CA ALA A 196 -4.23 -20.75 -10.86
C ALA A 196 -3.88 -21.52 -9.58
N GLU A 197 -3.19 -22.67 -9.70
CA GLU A 197 -2.76 -23.49 -8.57
C GLU A 197 -1.68 -22.80 -7.75
N GLU A 198 -0.68 -22.21 -8.39
CA GLU A 198 0.40 -21.48 -7.72
C GLU A 198 -0.13 -20.22 -7.03
N MET A 199 -1.00 -19.45 -7.68
CA MET A 199 -1.68 -18.30 -7.06
C MET A 199 -2.49 -18.73 -5.84
N ASN A 200 -3.27 -19.82 -5.95
CA ASN A 200 -4.05 -20.34 -4.84
C ASN A 200 -3.17 -20.80 -3.67
N ALA A 201 -2.04 -21.46 -3.96
CA ALA A 201 -1.10 -21.89 -2.91
C ALA A 201 -0.56 -20.68 -2.11
N GLY A 202 -0.15 -19.62 -2.79
CA GLY A 202 0.38 -18.41 -2.17
C GLY A 202 -0.68 -17.64 -1.36
N VAL A 203 -1.84 -17.38 -1.96
CA VAL A 203 -2.92 -16.63 -1.33
C VAL A 203 -3.51 -17.39 -0.14
N SER A 204 -3.71 -18.70 -0.27
CA SER A 204 -4.22 -19.53 0.83
C SER A 204 -3.24 -19.57 2.01
N GLU A 205 -1.93 -19.64 1.74
CA GLU A 205 -0.94 -19.61 2.81
C GLU A 205 -0.90 -18.24 3.50
N ALA A 206 -0.99 -17.12 2.75
CA ALA A 206 -1.10 -15.80 3.33
C ALA A 206 -2.32 -15.69 4.28
N LYS A 207 -3.47 -16.18 3.84
CA LYS A 207 -4.71 -16.20 4.64
C LYS A 207 -4.58 -17.03 5.92
N ARG A 208 -3.87 -18.16 5.89
CA ARG A 208 -3.60 -18.97 7.11
C ARG A 208 -2.90 -18.16 8.21
N PHE A 209 -2.10 -17.17 7.83
CA PHE A 209 -1.38 -16.27 8.74
C PHE A 209 -2.06 -14.89 8.88
N HIS A 210 -3.34 -14.81 8.51
CA HIS A 210 -4.15 -13.58 8.60
C HIS A 210 -3.54 -12.39 7.85
N LYS A 211 -2.79 -12.66 6.75
CA LYS A 211 -2.23 -11.63 5.89
C LYS A 211 -3.14 -11.38 4.69
N THR A 212 -3.34 -10.10 4.37
CA THR A 212 -3.87 -9.69 3.07
C THR A 212 -2.84 -9.92 1.98
N SER A 213 -3.28 -9.91 0.73
CA SER A 213 -2.41 -10.12 -0.42
C SER A 213 -2.74 -9.16 -1.56
N ALA A 214 -1.72 -8.69 -2.25
CA ALA A 214 -1.84 -7.83 -3.42
C ALA A 214 -1.12 -8.46 -4.60
N SER A 215 -1.66 -8.29 -5.80
CA SER A 215 -1.04 -8.84 -7.00
C SER A 215 -0.79 -7.79 -8.06
N HIS A 216 0.46 -7.68 -8.54
CA HIS A 216 0.70 -7.07 -9.84
C HIS A 216 0.07 -7.99 -10.89
N ALA A 217 -0.95 -7.53 -11.58
CA ALA A 217 -1.65 -8.27 -12.60
C ALA A 217 -2.19 -7.33 -13.67
N GLN A 218 -1.73 -7.48 -14.90
CA GLN A 218 -2.11 -6.62 -16.02
C GLN A 218 -2.96 -7.36 -17.05
N GLY A 219 -2.54 -8.58 -17.47
CA GLY A 219 -3.29 -9.41 -18.42
C GLY A 219 -4.44 -10.16 -17.77
N ALA A 220 -5.54 -10.34 -18.52
CA ALA A 220 -6.79 -10.91 -18.03
C ALA A 220 -6.62 -12.31 -17.40
N GLU A 221 -5.81 -13.19 -18.00
CA GLU A 221 -5.57 -14.54 -17.45
C GLU A 221 -4.92 -14.49 -16.07
N GLY A 222 -3.87 -13.68 -15.89
CA GLY A 222 -3.21 -13.54 -14.59
C GLY A 222 -4.11 -12.86 -13.55
N ILE A 223 -4.92 -11.87 -13.96
CA ILE A 223 -5.93 -11.25 -13.10
C ILE A 223 -6.92 -12.32 -12.63
N MET A 224 -7.46 -13.11 -13.56
CA MET A 224 -8.44 -14.15 -13.23
C MET A 224 -7.86 -15.23 -12.31
N ASN A 225 -6.59 -15.66 -12.52
CA ASN A 225 -5.91 -16.60 -11.64
C ASN A 225 -5.78 -16.05 -10.22
N ALA A 226 -5.42 -14.76 -10.07
CA ALA A 226 -5.32 -14.09 -8.78
C ALA A 226 -6.68 -13.93 -8.10
N VAL A 227 -7.72 -13.49 -8.83
CA VAL A 227 -9.08 -13.29 -8.30
C VAL A 227 -9.69 -14.63 -7.87
N LYS A 228 -9.56 -15.70 -8.67
CA LYS A 228 -10.02 -17.05 -8.31
C LYS A 228 -9.33 -17.59 -7.05
N ALA A 229 -8.07 -17.27 -6.85
CA ALA A 229 -7.34 -17.60 -5.62
C ALA A 229 -7.82 -16.79 -4.39
N GLY A 230 -8.60 -15.72 -4.61
CA GLY A 230 -9.12 -14.84 -3.57
C GLY A 230 -8.08 -13.83 -3.09
N ILE A 231 -7.30 -13.27 -4.01
CA ILE A 231 -6.42 -12.13 -3.76
C ILE A 231 -7.21 -10.95 -3.17
N THR A 232 -6.60 -10.15 -2.29
CA THR A 232 -7.28 -8.99 -1.71
C THR A 232 -7.35 -7.82 -2.68
N SER A 233 -6.27 -7.55 -3.43
CA SER A 233 -6.26 -6.46 -4.42
C SER A 233 -5.50 -6.83 -5.69
N ILE A 234 -5.98 -6.29 -6.81
CA ILE A 234 -5.31 -6.29 -8.11
C ILE A 234 -4.67 -4.92 -8.31
N GLU A 235 -3.39 -4.91 -8.61
CA GLU A 235 -2.65 -3.69 -8.91
C GLU A 235 -2.54 -3.53 -10.44
N HIS A 236 -2.79 -2.32 -10.91
CA HIS A 236 -2.79 -1.87 -12.30
C HIS A 236 -4.01 -2.32 -13.12
N GLY A 237 -4.25 -3.62 -13.34
CA GLY A 237 -5.42 -4.13 -14.06
C GLY A 237 -5.58 -3.62 -15.51
N ILE A 238 -4.48 -3.28 -16.21
CA ILE A 238 -4.52 -2.47 -17.45
C ILE A 238 -5.31 -3.14 -18.57
N PHE A 239 -5.18 -4.47 -18.72
CA PHE A 239 -5.85 -5.25 -19.76
C PHE A 239 -7.00 -6.09 -19.19
N MET A 240 -7.65 -5.57 -18.15
CA MET A 240 -8.82 -6.18 -17.52
C MET A 240 -10.01 -6.15 -18.47
N ASP A 241 -10.67 -7.29 -18.62
CA ASP A 241 -11.91 -7.42 -19.37
C ASP A 241 -13.15 -7.45 -18.45
N GLN A 242 -14.33 -7.58 -19.05
CA GLN A 242 -15.59 -7.58 -18.27
C GLN A 242 -15.69 -8.81 -17.37
N GLU A 243 -15.16 -9.98 -17.80
CA GLU A 243 -15.18 -11.20 -16.98
C GLU A 243 -14.33 -11.02 -15.70
N CYS A 244 -13.18 -10.36 -15.82
CA CYS A 244 -12.35 -10.00 -14.67
C CYS A 244 -13.07 -9.07 -13.69
N LEU A 245 -13.75 -8.02 -14.20
CA LEU A 245 -14.50 -7.08 -13.38
C LEU A 245 -15.64 -7.79 -12.63
N ASP A 246 -16.41 -8.61 -13.32
CA ASP A 246 -17.52 -9.36 -12.72
C ASP A 246 -17.00 -10.30 -11.61
N ALA A 247 -15.91 -11.00 -11.86
CA ALA A 247 -15.28 -11.88 -10.87
C ALA A 247 -14.73 -11.12 -9.65
N MET A 248 -14.12 -9.94 -9.85
CA MET A 248 -13.67 -9.07 -8.75
C MET A 248 -14.84 -8.61 -7.89
N MET A 249 -15.93 -8.15 -8.52
CA MET A 249 -17.14 -7.73 -7.80
C MET A 249 -17.76 -8.88 -6.99
N GLU A 250 -17.88 -10.07 -7.59
CA GLU A 250 -18.42 -11.27 -6.91
C GLU A 250 -17.59 -11.66 -5.69
N ARG A 251 -16.27 -11.54 -5.76
CA ARG A 251 -15.35 -11.99 -4.72
C ARG A 251 -14.91 -10.92 -3.73
N GLY A 252 -15.31 -9.67 -3.96
CA GLY A 252 -14.91 -8.54 -3.13
C GLY A 252 -13.41 -8.24 -3.23
N THR A 253 -12.81 -8.46 -4.42
CA THR A 253 -11.43 -8.08 -4.72
C THR A 253 -11.39 -6.61 -5.14
N TYR A 254 -10.44 -5.84 -4.60
CA TYR A 254 -10.24 -4.40 -4.89
C TYR A 254 -9.30 -4.20 -6.06
#